data_7436460161ed0c2169608b4dd8cb15f6
#
_entry.id   7436460161ed0c2169608b4dd8cb15f6
#
_cell.length_a   1.000
_cell.length_b   1.000
_cell.length_c   1.000
_cell.angle_alpha   90.00
_cell.angle_beta   90.00
_cell.angle_gamma   90.00
#
_symmetry.space_group_name_H-M   'P 1'
#
loop_
_entity.id
_entity.type
_entity.pdbx_description
1 polymer ?
#
loop_
_entity_poly.entity_id
_entity_poly.type
_entity_poly.pdbx_seq_one_letter_code
_entity_poly.pdbx_strand_id
1 'polypeptide(L)'
;MASLIDRIRSIISTKSQNTSEQYNRAIYNWIGNTIVWNSENDETYINDGYRKNATIYSIVNLITKAASTIPYHIYEKVNDNDYKRFKALSSGIGDPNVMIKAQMLKKHALVELEHTELHKLLERPNPAQSYATWITEMIAFGKLTGNRYIYGIGPETGDNINKYTELYIMPSQIMEINSGGIMKPVESYTIQYN
;
A
#
# COMPACT_ATOMS: atom_id res chain seq x y z
N MET A 1 -6.47 -34.62 34.36
CA MET A 1 -5.27 -33.89 34.76
C MET A 1 -4.70 -33.22 33.52
N ALA A 2 -4.76 -31.91 33.44
CA ALA A 2 -4.18 -31.19 32.29
C ALA A 2 -2.65 -31.36 32.34
N SER A 3 -2.04 -31.72 31.22
CA SER A 3 -0.61 -31.94 31.07
C SER A 3 0.16 -30.66 31.41
N LEU A 4 1.37 -30.82 31.99
CA LEU A 4 2.29 -29.70 32.26
C LEU A 4 2.56 -28.86 31.01
N ILE A 5 2.52 -29.49 29.83
CA ILE A 5 2.68 -28.88 28.53
C ILE A 5 1.50 -27.93 28.19
N ASP A 6 0.26 -28.29 28.57
CA ASP A 6 -0.92 -27.46 28.32
C ASP A 6 -0.92 -26.21 29.23
N ARG A 7 -0.39 -26.33 30.45
CA ARG A 7 -0.18 -25.18 31.35
C ARG A 7 0.88 -24.23 30.83
N ILE A 8 2.00 -24.74 30.30
CA ILE A 8 3.05 -23.91 29.69
C ILE A 8 2.54 -23.23 28.42
N ARG A 9 1.77 -23.93 27.57
CA ARG A 9 1.16 -23.36 26.37
C ARG A 9 0.18 -22.23 26.70
N SER A 10 -0.66 -22.40 27.73
CA SER A 10 -1.60 -21.35 28.16
C SER A 10 -0.88 -20.09 28.67
N ILE A 11 0.25 -20.24 29.36
CA ILE A 11 1.05 -19.12 29.87
C ILE A 11 1.75 -18.36 28.72
N ILE A 12 2.22 -19.09 27.72
CA ILE A 12 2.91 -18.49 26.55
C ILE A 12 1.90 -17.81 25.61
N SER A 13 0.73 -18.40 25.38
CA SER A 13 -0.29 -17.81 24.51
C SER A 13 -0.96 -16.55 25.09
N THR A 14 -1.12 -16.51 26.43
CA THR A 14 -1.69 -15.32 27.10
C THR A 14 -0.70 -14.16 27.20
N LYS A 15 0.60 -14.44 27.13
CA LYS A 15 1.65 -13.42 27.29
C LYS A 15 1.94 -12.62 26.01
N SER A 16 1.61 -13.18 24.82
CA SER A 16 1.94 -12.55 23.53
C SER A 16 0.97 -11.41 23.14
N GLN A 17 -0.31 -11.49 23.53
CA GLN A 17 -1.29 -10.45 23.20
C GLN A 17 -1.30 -9.26 24.18
N ASN A 18 -0.89 -9.48 25.43
CA ASN A 18 -0.90 -8.42 26.45
C ASN A 18 0.35 -7.54 26.50
N THR A 19 1.43 -7.94 25.83
CA THR A 19 2.73 -7.22 26.02
C THR A 19 2.76 -5.91 25.24
N SER A 20 2.23 -5.86 24.03
CA SER A 20 2.19 -4.61 23.24
C SER A 20 1.21 -3.58 23.85
N GLU A 21 0.06 -4.02 24.34
CA GLU A 21 -0.88 -3.15 25.03
C GLU A 21 -0.35 -2.66 26.38
N GLN A 22 0.39 -3.49 27.12
CA GLN A 22 1.01 -3.10 28.37
C GLN A 22 2.18 -2.13 28.16
N TYR A 23 3.00 -2.32 27.11
CA TYR A 23 4.06 -1.37 26.77
C TYR A 23 3.47 -0.04 26.30
N ASN A 24 2.43 -0.05 25.48
CA ASN A 24 1.75 1.16 25.06
C ASN A 24 1.10 1.88 26.24
N ARG A 25 0.46 1.19 27.18
CA ARG A 25 -0.06 1.76 28.43
C ARG A 25 1.02 2.28 29.36
N ALA A 26 2.18 1.61 29.46
CA ALA A 26 3.28 2.05 30.31
C ALA A 26 3.95 3.32 29.78
N ILE A 27 4.18 3.41 28.46
CA ILE A 27 4.66 4.62 27.78
C ILE A 27 3.64 5.75 27.94
N TYR A 28 2.37 5.46 27.83
CA TYR A 28 1.26 6.38 28.00
C TYR A 28 1.19 6.99 29.42
N ASN A 29 1.32 6.16 30.44
CA ASN A 29 1.34 6.62 31.84
C ASN A 29 2.60 7.42 32.18
N TRP A 30 3.69 7.21 31.46
CA TRP A 30 4.95 7.91 31.71
C TRP A 30 4.99 9.31 31.07
N ILE A 31 4.28 9.53 29.96
CA ILE A 31 4.25 10.82 29.22
C ILE A 31 3.20 11.78 29.80
N GLY A 32 2.37 11.33 30.76
CA GLY A 32 1.43 12.19 31.49
C GLY A 32 0.16 12.56 30.72
N ASN A 33 -0.86 11.94 31.06
CA ASN A 33 -2.33 12.21 31.14
C ASN A 33 -3.05 13.12 30.14
N THR A 34 -2.47 13.55 29.03
CA THR A 34 -3.13 14.52 28.14
C THR A 34 -3.26 14.08 26.69
N ILE A 35 -2.76 12.91 26.31
CA ILE A 35 -2.92 12.40 24.95
C ILE A 35 -3.89 11.22 24.99
N VAL A 36 -5.12 11.44 24.56
CA VAL A 36 -6.06 10.36 24.28
C VAL A 36 -5.62 9.70 22.98
N TRP A 37 -4.87 8.60 23.09
CA TRP A 37 -4.60 7.74 21.95
C TRP A 37 -5.88 6.97 21.65
N ASN A 38 -6.54 7.32 20.56
CA ASN A 38 -7.56 6.44 19.99
C ASN A 38 -6.85 5.14 19.55
N SER A 39 -7.57 4.02 19.61
CA SER A 39 -7.08 2.76 19.06
C SER A 39 -6.57 3.01 17.65
N GLU A 40 -5.30 2.69 17.39
CA GLU A 40 -4.67 2.83 16.08
C GLU A 40 -5.28 1.80 15.12
N ASN A 41 -6.44 2.10 14.55
CA ASN A 41 -7.00 1.33 13.47
C ASN A 41 -7.34 2.25 12.29
N ASP A 42 -7.36 1.67 11.11
CA ASP A 42 -7.62 2.38 9.86
C ASP A 42 -8.99 3.08 9.87
N GLU A 43 -9.96 2.54 10.57
CA GLU A 43 -11.29 3.13 10.73
C GLU A 43 -11.26 4.46 11.48
N THR A 44 -10.50 4.54 12.57
CA THR A 44 -10.31 5.78 13.34
C THR A 44 -9.63 6.86 12.50
N TYR A 45 -8.58 6.52 11.74
CA TYR A 45 -7.91 7.48 10.86
C TYR A 45 -8.83 8.04 9.79
N ILE A 46 -9.71 7.21 9.23
CA ILE A 46 -10.68 7.65 8.22
C ILE A 46 -11.81 8.46 8.84
N ASN A 47 -12.43 8.00 9.92
CA ASN A 47 -13.59 8.62 10.50
C ASN A 47 -13.25 9.90 11.27
N ASP A 48 -12.27 9.85 12.17
CA ASP A 48 -11.91 10.99 13.01
C ASP A 48 -10.87 11.90 12.35
N GLY A 49 -9.92 11.33 11.63
CA GLY A 49 -8.92 12.10 10.91
C GLY A 49 -9.47 12.77 9.65
N TYR A 50 -9.96 11.98 8.69
CA TYR A 50 -10.34 12.51 7.38
C TYR A 50 -11.74 13.13 7.35
N ARG A 51 -12.77 12.41 7.85
CA ARG A 51 -14.16 12.87 7.74
C ARG A 51 -14.49 14.05 8.66
N LYS A 52 -13.91 14.10 9.86
CA LYS A 52 -14.21 15.13 10.86
C LYS A 52 -13.23 16.30 10.85
N ASN A 53 -12.10 16.21 10.16
CA ASN A 53 -11.08 17.25 10.14
C ASN A 53 -10.98 17.90 8.75
N ALA A 54 -11.52 19.12 8.63
CA ALA A 54 -11.55 19.87 7.37
C ALA A 54 -10.15 20.14 6.80
N THR A 55 -9.14 20.34 7.65
CA THR A 55 -7.76 20.59 7.22
C THR A 55 -7.14 19.35 6.58
N ILE A 56 -7.26 18.19 7.25
CA ILE A 56 -6.76 16.91 6.71
C ILE A 56 -7.50 16.57 5.42
N TYR A 57 -8.82 16.72 5.40
CA TYR A 57 -9.64 16.53 4.20
C TYR A 57 -9.14 17.37 3.03
N SER A 58 -8.89 18.67 3.25
CA SER A 58 -8.43 19.58 2.20
C SER A 58 -7.04 19.21 1.69
N ILE A 59 -6.11 18.86 2.58
CA ILE A 59 -4.74 18.47 2.22
C ILE A 59 -4.75 17.16 1.40
N VAL A 60 -5.48 16.14 1.85
CA VAL A 60 -5.57 14.86 1.14
C VAL A 60 -6.19 15.07 -0.23
N ASN A 61 -7.28 15.84 -0.34
CA ASN A 61 -7.90 16.14 -1.63
C ASN A 61 -6.98 16.92 -2.58
N LEU A 62 -6.20 17.87 -2.05
CA LEU A 62 -5.22 18.59 -2.87
C LEU A 62 -4.18 17.63 -3.46
N ILE A 63 -3.61 16.76 -2.63
CA ILE A 63 -2.60 15.79 -3.05
C ILE A 63 -3.18 14.81 -4.08
N THR A 64 -4.36 14.26 -3.81
CA THR A 64 -4.98 13.25 -4.69
C THR A 64 -5.39 13.84 -6.04
N LYS A 65 -5.95 15.06 -6.05
CA LYS A 65 -6.28 15.77 -7.29
C LYS A 65 -5.02 16.07 -8.11
N ALA A 66 -3.97 16.58 -7.48
CA ALA A 66 -2.71 16.83 -8.16
C ALA A 66 -2.13 15.54 -8.75
N ALA A 67 -2.16 14.45 -8.00
CA ALA A 67 -1.64 13.16 -8.47
C ALA A 67 -2.49 12.54 -9.60
N SER A 68 -3.81 12.73 -9.59
CA SER A 68 -4.69 12.18 -10.62
C SER A 68 -4.53 12.85 -12.01
N THR A 69 -3.92 14.03 -12.05
CA THR A 69 -3.62 14.75 -13.30
C THR A 69 -2.26 14.38 -13.91
N ILE A 70 -1.42 13.64 -13.18
CA ILE A 70 -0.10 13.25 -13.69
C ILE A 70 -0.26 12.12 -14.69
N PRO A 71 0.23 12.28 -15.93
CA PRO A 71 0.22 11.20 -16.91
C PRO A 71 1.15 10.07 -16.46
N TYR A 72 0.76 8.84 -16.73
CA TYR A 72 1.61 7.67 -16.50
C TYR A 72 2.20 7.19 -17.82
N HIS A 73 3.40 6.61 -17.72
CA HIS A 73 4.11 6.03 -18.85
C HIS A 73 4.49 4.59 -18.50
N ILE A 74 4.30 3.68 -19.42
CA ILE A 74 4.65 2.27 -19.26
C ILE A 74 5.91 2.00 -20.04
N TYR A 75 6.90 1.41 -19.38
CA TYR A 75 8.18 1.08 -19.98
C TYR A 75 8.45 -0.41 -19.86
N GLU A 76 8.94 -1.00 -20.96
CA GLU A 76 9.55 -2.31 -20.93
C GLU A 76 11.03 -2.19 -20.61
N LYS A 77 11.49 -3.04 -19.72
CA LYS A 77 12.89 -3.09 -19.34
C LYS A 77 13.64 -4.03 -20.29
N VAL A 78 14.47 -3.46 -21.17
CA VAL A 78 15.22 -4.18 -22.18
C VAL A 78 16.60 -4.58 -21.70
N ASN A 79 17.27 -3.73 -20.89
CA ASN A 79 18.61 -3.98 -20.37
C ASN A 79 18.66 -3.81 -18.85
N ASP A 80 18.85 -4.93 -18.14
CA ASP A 80 18.91 -4.98 -16.68
C ASP A 80 20.10 -4.23 -16.09
N ASN A 81 21.27 -4.30 -16.72
CA ASN A 81 22.48 -3.68 -16.21
C ASN A 81 22.40 -2.16 -16.32
N ASP A 82 21.95 -1.66 -17.45
CA ASP A 82 21.78 -0.22 -17.67
C ASP A 82 20.63 0.33 -16.79
N TYR A 83 19.58 -0.45 -16.57
CA TYR A 83 18.51 -0.09 -15.65
C TYR A 83 19.01 0.05 -14.20
N LYS A 84 19.83 -0.87 -13.71
CA LYS A 84 20.43 -0.79 -12.37
C LYS A 84 21.33 0.45 -12.23
N ARG A 85 22.14 0.73 -13.24
CA ARG A 85 22.99 1.93 -13.29
C ARG A 85 22.16 3.21 -13.35
N PHE A 86 21.11 3.24 -14.20
CA PHE A 86 20.18 4.36 -14.26
C PHE A 86 19.55 4.62 -12.88
N LYS A 87 19.03 3.58 -12.22
CA LYS A 87 18.42 3.71 -10.89
C LYS A 87 19.40 4.21 -9.83
N ALA A 88 20.65 3.75 -9.85
CA ALA A 88 21.69 4.22 -8.93
C ALA A 88 22.04 5.70 -9.16
N LEU A 89 22.13 6.14 -10.41
CA LEU A 89 22.44 7.54 -10.75
C LEU A 89 21.24 8.47 -10.54
N SER A 90 20.02 8.00 -10.76
CA SER A 90 18.80 8.81 -10.59
C SER A 90 18.44 9.08 -9.13
N SER A 91 18.98 8.29 -8.18
CA SER A 91 18.83 8.53 -6.74
C SER A 91 19.81 9.58 -6.20
N GLY A 92 20.84 9.97 -6.98
CA GLY A 92 21.81 11.00 -6.63
C GLY A 92 21.27 12.40 -6.90
N ILE A 93 21.35 13.27 -5.89
CA ILE A 93 20.83 14.64 -5.98
C ILE A 93 21.88 15.57 -6.60
N GLY A 94 21.56 16.20 -7.73
CA GLY A 94 22.00 17.55 -8.00
C GLY A 94 23.16 17.78 -8.98
N ASP A 95 23.91 16.79 -9.47
CA ASP A 95 24.91 17.02 -10.52
C ASP A 95 24.29 16.93 -11.92
N PRO A 96 24.25 18.01 -12.72
CA PRO A 96 23.72 18.02 -14.09
C PRO A 96 24.35 16.94 -14.99
N ASN A 97 25.64 16.69 -14.85
CA ASN A 97 26.36 15.69 -15.65
C ASN A 97 25.89 14.25 -15.29
N VAL A 98 25.60 14.01 -14.02
CA VAL A 98 25.05 12.73 -13.56
C VAL A 98 23.64 12.54 -14.10
N MET A 99 22.83 13.59 -14.11
CA MET A 99 21.48 13.55 -14.67
C MET A 99 21.47 13.26 -16.16
N ILE A 100 22.38 13.86 -16.94
CA ILE A 100 22.52 13.59 -18.38
C ILE A 100 22.89 12.12 -18.60
N LYS A 101 23.87 11.59 -17.87
CA LYS A 101 24.25 10.17 -17.94
C LYS A 101 23.09 9.24 -17.57
N ALA A 102 22.34 9.59 -16.53
CA ALA A 102 21.15 8.83 -16.12
C ALA A 102 20.10 8.81 -17.24
N GLN A 103 19.83 9.94 -17.90
CA GLN A 103 18.90 10.00 -19.03
C GLN A 103 19.36 9.18 -20.25
N MET A 104 20.65 9.17 -20.54
CA MET A 104 21.19 8.31 -21.61
C MET A 104 20.98 6.82 -21.28
N LEU A 105 21.32 6.42 -20.05
CA LEU A 105 21.10 5.04 -19.60
C LEU A 105 19.62 4.66 -19.60
N LYS A 106 18.72 5.59 -19.22
CA LYS A 106 17.27 5.38 -19.30
C LYS A 106 16.85 4.99 -20.71
N LYS A 107 17.31 5.72 -21.74
CA LYS A 107 16.98 5.46 -23.16
C LYS A 107 17.47 4.11 -23.64
N HIS A 108 18.60 3.61 -23.13
CA HIS A 108 19.14 2.30 -23.47
C HIS A 108 18.47 1.16 -22.67
N ALA A 109 18.03 1.44 -21.46
CA ALA A 109 17.50 0.45 -20.55
C ALA A 109 16.00 0.22 -20.70
N LEU A 110 15.26 1.27 -21.11
CA LEU A 110 13.80 1.31 -21.09
C LEU A 110 13.27 1.73 -22.46
N VAL A 111 12.32 0.95 -22.97
CA VAL A 111 11.54 1.29 -24.17
C VAL A 111 10.12 1.62 -23.71
N GLU A 112 9.62 2.77 -24.10
CA GLU A 112 8.25 3.17 -23.83
C GLU A 112 7.30 2.35 -24.68
N LEU A 113 6.31 1.75 -24.02
CA LEU A 113 5.26 0.97 -24.68
C LEU A 113 4.01 1.84 -24.80
N GLU A 114 3.47 1.89 -25.99
CA GLU A 114 2.21 2.56 -26.28
C GLU A 114 1.11 1.54 -26.59
N HIS A 115 -0.13 1.84 -26.19
CA HIS A 115 -1.32 1.05 -26.52
C HIS A 115 -1.31 -0.42 -26.08
N THR A 116 -0.67 -0.74 -24.95
CA THR A 116 -0.70 -2.10 -24.39
C THR A 116 -2.05 -2.43 -23.71
N GLU A 117 -2.29 -3.71 -23.45
CA GLU A 117 -3.45 -4.14 -22.66
C GLU A 117 -3.46 -3.48 -21.27
N LEU A 118 -2.28 -3.23 -20.69
CA LEU A 118 -2.15 -2.53 -19.42
C LEU A 118 -2.60 -1.06 -19.51
N HIS A 119 -2.34 -0.37 -20.65
CA HIS A 119 -2.87 0.98 -20.85
C HIS A 119 -4.40 0.97 -20.85
N LYS A 120 -5.03 0.03 -21.58
CA LYS A 120 -6.48 -0.11 -21.61
C LYS A 120 -7.06 -0.41 -20.24
N LEU A 121 -6.42 -1.29 -19.48
CA LEU A 121 -6.82 -1.63 -18.12
C LEU A 121 -6.71 -0.43 -17.18
N LEU A 122 -5.64 0.36 -17.28
CA LEU A 122 -5.46 1.54 -16.43
C LEU A 122 -6.34 2.70 -16.84
N GLU A 123 -6.61 2.88 -18.12
CA GLU A 123 -7.53 3.93 -18.61
C GLU A 123 -8.93 3.75 -18.01
N ARG A 124 -9.41 2.51 -17.93
CA ARG A 124 -10.67 2.14 -17.30
C ARG A 124 -10.51 0.91 -16.41
N PRO A 125 -10.01 1.11 -15.17
CA PRO A 125 -9.68 -0.02 -14.28
C PRO A 125 -10.87 -0.92 -13.94
N ASN A 126 -12.08 -0.36 -13.92
CA ASN A 126 -13.33 -1.08 -13.73
C ASN A 126 -14.51 -0.34 -14.40
N PRO A 127 -15.68 -0.98 -14.51
CA PRO A 127 -16.85 -0.36 -15.17
C PRO A 127 -17.34 0.94 -14.52
N ALA A 128 -17.08 1.12 -13.23
CA ALA A 128 -17.57 2.27 -12.45
C ALA A 128 -16.59 3.44 -12.38
N GLN A 129 -15.30 3.23 -12.67
CA GLN A 129 -14.26 4.22 -12.41
C GLN A 129 -13.35 4.46 -13.61
N SER A 130 -12.96 5.74 -13.79
CA SER A 130 -11.85 6.13 -14.66
C SER A 130 -10.51 6.01 -13.91
N TYR A 131 -9.38 6.08 -14.63
CA TYR A 131 -8.04 6.16 -14.04
C TYR A 131 -7.93 7.25 -12.98
N ALA A 132 -8.43 8.45 -13.26
CA ALA A 132 -8.33 9.57 -12.33
C ALA A 132 -9.05 9.30 -11.00
N THR A 133 -10.22 8.69 -11.04
CA THR A 133 -10.96 8.32 -9.83
C THR A 133 -10.25 7.21 -9.07
N TRP A 134 -9.83 6.18 -9.78
CA TRP A 134 -9.13 5.02 -9.23
C TRP A 134 -7.81 5.41 -8.53
N ILE A 135 -6.98 6.24 -9.18
CA ILE A 135 -5.71 6.71 -8.60
C ILE A 135 -5.94 7.64 -7.40
N THR A 136 -7.02 8.45 -7.44
CA THR A 136 -7.42 9.31 -6.32
C THR A 136 -7.72 8.49 -5.08
N GLU A 137 -8.52 7.43 -5.20
CA GLU A 137 -8.84 6.53 -4.09
C GLU A 137 -7.58 5.79 -3.58
N MET A 138 -6.78 5.25 -4.49
CA MET A 138 -5.54 4.55 -4.14
C MET A 138 -4.60 5.43 -3.33
N ILE A 139 -4.43 6.70 -3.73
CA ILE A 139 -3.54 7.63 -3.02
C ILE A 139 -4.19 8.08 -1.70
N ALA A 140 -5.51 8.30 -1.67
CA ALA A 140 -6.21 8.69 -0.46
C ALA A 140 -6.02 7.64 0.65
N PHE A 141 -6.30 6.36 0.38
CA PHE A 141 -6.07 5.30 1.36
C PHE A 141 -4.61 5.22 1.79
N GLY A 142 -3.67 5.28 0.85
CA GLY A 142 -2.25 5.27 1.20
C GLY A 142 -1.77 6.47 2.02
N LYS A 143 -2.46 7.62 1.96
CA LYS A 143 -2.14 8.78 2.79
C LYS A 143 -2.81 8.74 4.16
N LEU A 144 -3.99 8.13 4.25
CA LEU A 144 -4.77 8.05 5.48
C LEU A 144 -4.32 6.90 6.38
N THR A 145 -4.07 5.73 5.80
CA THR A 145 -3.82 4.50 6.56
C THR A 145 -2.44 3.90 6.32
N GLY A 146 -1.68 4.43 5.35
CA GLY A 146 -0.39 3.88 4.94
C GLY A 146 -0.51 2.68 3.99
N ASN A 147 -1.66 2.01 3.93
CA ASN A 147 -1.90 0.81 3.16
C ASN A 147 -2.70 1.08 1.89
N ARG A 148 -2.44 0.30 0.85
CA ARG A 148 -3.17 0.33 -0.41
C ARG A 148 -3.42 -1.09 -0.86
N TYR A 149 -4.67 -1.47 -0.92
CA TYR A 149 -5.07 -2.81 -1.36
C TYR A 149 -5.75 -2.71 -2.72
N ILE A 150 -5.20 -3.45 -3.69
CA ILE A 150 -5.75 -3.53 -5.04
C ILE A 150 -6.24 -4.97 -5.23
N TYR A 151 -7.51 -5.10 -5.54
CA TYR A 151 -8.11 -6.37 -5.89
C TYR A 151 -8.26 -6.47 -7.41
N GLY A 152 -7.64 -7.49 -7.99
CA GLY A 152 -7.69 -7.75 -9.42
C GLY A 152 -8.66 -8.88 -9.73
N ILE A 153 -9.54 -8.67 -10.68
CA ILE A 153 -10.43 -9.70 -11.22
C ILE A 153 -9.90 -10.10 -12.61
N GLY A 154 -9.85 -11.41 -12.85
CA GLY A 154 -9.41 -11.98 -14.13
C GLY A 154 -9.83 -13.44 -14.25
N PRO A 155 -9.59 -14.06 -15.42
CA PRO A 155 -9.85 -15.48 -15.62
C PRO A 155 -9.04 -16.37 -14.68
N GLU A 156 -9.70 -17.32 -14.06
CA GLU A 156 -9.06 -18.30 -13.18
C GLU A 156 -8.46 -19.49 -13.95
N THR A 157 -8.88 -19.69 -15.20
CA THR A 157 -8.47 -20.83 -16.02
C THR A 157 -8.20 -20.41 -17.48
N GLY A 158 -7.42 -21.19 -18.20
CA GLY A 158 -7.08 -20.98 -19.60
C GLY A 158 -5.82 -20.16 -19.84
N ASP A 159 -5.56 -19.80 -21.10
CA ASP A 159 -4.33 -19.10 -21.51
C ASP A 159 -4.18 -17.67 -20.97
N ASN A 160 -5.26 -17.11 -20.45
CA ASN A 160 -5.29 -15.77 -19.85
C ASN A 160 -5.27 -15.77 -18.33
N ILE A 161 -4.90 -16.88 -17.71
CA ILE A 161 -4.70 -16.95 -16.26
C ILE A 161 -3.70 -15.86 -15.81
N ASN A 162 -4.01 -15.18 -14.71
CA ASN A 162 -3.25 -14.03 -14.17
C ASN A 162 -3.26 -12.76 -15.04
N LYS A 163 -4.08 -12.68 -16.09
CA LYS A 163 -4.36 -11.43 -16.78
C LYS A 163 -5.59 -10.78 -16.17
N TYR A 164 -5.38 -9.70 -15.45
CA TYR A 164 -6.48 -8.97 -14.83
C TYR A 164 -7.27 -8.19 -15.89
N THR A 165 -8.58 -8.27 -15.79
CA THR A 165 -9.52 -7.51 -16.62
C THR A 165 -10.10 -6.30 -15.91
N GLU A 166 -10.12 -6.36 -14.57
CA GLU A 166 -10.62 -5.28 -13.72
C GLU A 166 -9.76 -5.12 -12.46
N LEU A 167 -9.63 -3.88 -11.99
CA LEU A 167 -8.90 -3.50 -10.79
C LEU A 167 -9.79 -2.65 -9.88
N TYR A 168 -9.91 -3.05 -8.62
CA TYR A 168 -10.66 -2.36 -7.57
C TYR A 168 -9.76 -1.94 -6.43
N ILE A 169 -9.98 -0.74 -5.89
CA ILE A 169 -9.34 -0.32 -4.65
C ILE A 169 -10.18 -0.82 -3.48
N MET A 170 -9.56 -1.58 -2.60
CA MET A 170 -10.21 -2.08 -1.40
C MET A 170 -9.99 -1.12 -0.24
N PRO A 171 -11.04 -0.75 0.50
CA PRO A 171 -10.92 0.09 1.68
C PRO A 171 -10.06 -0.59 2.74
N SER A 172 -9.01 0.09 3.20
CA SER A 172 -8.05 -0.49 4.15
C SER A 172 -8.67 -0.87 5.49
N GLN A 173 -9.72 -0.16 5.93
CA GLN A 173 -10.40 -0.43 7.21
C GLN A 173 -11.13 -1.78 7.27
N ILE A 174 -11.42 -2.39 6.13
CA ILE A 174 -12.07 -3.71 6.07
C ILE A 174 -11.09 -4.84 5.73
N MET A 175 -9.80 -4.52 5.61
CA MET A 175 -8.76 -5.48 5.25
C MET A 175 -8.01 -5.94 6.47
N GLU A 176 -7.92 -7.24 6.67
CA GLU A 176 -7.12 -7.88 7.70
C GLU A 176 -5.95 -8.64 7.06
N ILE A 177 -4.77 -8.49 7.65
CA ILE A 177 -3.56 -9.19 7.23
C ILE A 177 -3.38 -10.42 8.11
N ASN A 178 -3.46 -11.60 7.52
CA ASN A 178 -3.23 -12.85 8.21
C ASN A 178 -1.74 -13.22 8.12
N SER A 179 -1.11 -13.40 9.28
CA SER A 179 0.30 -13.80 9.36
C SER A 179 0.43 -15.33 9.38
N GLY A 180 1.30 -15.87 8.55
CA GLY A 180 1.72 -17.27 8.56
C GLY A 180 2.90 -17.56 9.50
N GLY A 181 3.27 -16.58 10.37
CA GLY A 181 4.38 -16.69 11.31
C GLY A 181 5.62 -15.91 10.91
N ILE A 182 6.72 -16.08 11.66
CA ILE A 182 7.96 -15.30 11.49
C ILE A 182 8.56 -15.44 10.08
N MET A 183 8.49 -16.63 9.49
CA MET A 183 9.07 -16.91 8.16
C MET A 183 8.17 -16.48 7.01
N LYS A 184 6.89 -16.25 7.28
CA LYS A 184 5.89 -15.80 6.30
C LYS A 184 5.04 -14.70 6.93
N PRO A 185 5.54 -13.47 7.01
CA PRO A 185 4.87 -12.36 7.72
C PRO A 185 3.45 -12.08 7.22
N VAL A 186 3.22 -12.29 5.92
CA VAL A 186 1.90 -12.18 5.29
C VAL A 186 1.59 -13.52 4.63
N GLU A 187 0.52 -14.17 5.05
CA GLU A 187 0.02 -15.41 4.46
C GLU A 187 -1.15 -15.14 3.52
N SER A 188 -2.12 -14.38 3.97
CA SER A 188 -3.32 -14.02 3.22
C SER A 188 -3.91 -12.69 3.70
N TYR A 189 -4.85 -12.18 2.92
CA TYR A 189 -5.66 -11.02 3.26
C TYR A 189 -7.12 -11.46 3.37
N THR A 190 -7.81 -11.02 4.41
CA THR A 190 -9.25 -11.27 4.60
C THR A 190 -10.00 -9.95 4.54
N ILE A 191 -11.15 -9.96 3.87
CA ILE A 191 -12.08 -8.83 3.83
C ILE A 191 -13.10 -9.06 4.95
N GLN A 192 -13.19 -8.12 5.89
CA GLN A 192 -14.18 -8.14 6.95
C GLN A 192 -15.43 -7.40 6.49
N TYR A 193 -16.56 -8.08 6.45
CA TYR A 193 -17.87 -7.46 6.25
C TYR A 193 -18.55 -7.35 7.61
N ASN A 194 -18.86 -6.14 8.01
CA ASN A 194 -19.72 -5.87 9.17
C ASN A 194 -21.18 -5.89 8.76
#